data_d9458efa89c356adae99ea3e46df55bb
#
_entry.id   d9458efa89c356adae99ea3e46df55bb
#
_cell.length_a   1.000
_cell.length_b   1.000
_cell.length_c   1.000
_cell.angle_alpha   90.00
_cell.angle_beta   90.00
_cell.angle_gamma   90.00
#
_symmetry.space_group_name_H-M   'P 1'
#
loop_
_entity.id
_entity.type
_entity.pdbx_description
1 polymer ?
#
loop_
_entity_poly.entity_id
_entity_poly.type
_entity_poly.pdbx_seq_one_letter_code
_entity_poly.pdbx_strand_id
1 'polypeptide(L)'
;MSDPQSDPKWPRSILIYSSSAAGGMPHYAHYQAQELARRGIAVTMLCRPDHPWAASPTRYTMLRGLPVPPVGRGLVAKALRVWCHIWGHFVLLGAIMQMRPSAVLFEENTEYFAAIWAWPHILLRWLGLPYIINLHDPVRALWFGPRWFGRLSLWAAYRVLKGGLIHGEPPAGAYLPRWMVTEIVPHGLFGHMAEREPPFDLRERLGIAPDAFVLLSFGHITDRKNQHLLVEAMAQVPGAVLVIAGPQPSTRQRGAAFYRQQAAALGCADRVHVIDRFIPDDEAAACFAAADAAALTYDRTFVSQSGVLQLAAQWNRPVLASGGDGPLRAAVEGSGIGIFVEPDSTAAIVSGLQSLMASPPPDPARFAAFRESASWEANVDGMLRLLRRVKGLG
;
A
#
# COMPACT_ATOMS: atom_id res chain seq x y z
N MET A 1 37.49 12.53 13.70
CA MET A 1 36.15 12.19 13.27
C MET A 1 35.53 13.44 12.69
N SER A 2 35.36 13.51 11.35
CA SER A 2 34.73 14.67 10.68
C SER A 2 33.26 14.80 11.18
N ASP A 3 32.88 16.01 11.51
CA ASP A 3 31.54 16.37 11.92
C ASP A 3 30.53 15.88 10.87
N PRO A 4 29.56 14.98 11.22
CA PRO A 4 28.55 14.52 10.27
C PRO A 4 27.66 15.65 9.73
N GLN A 5 27.69 16.84 10.35
CA GLN A 5 26.93 18.01 9.95
C GLN A 5 27.45 18.65 8.66
N SER A 6 28.70 18.39 8.27
CA SER A 6 29.35 19.01 7.10
C SER A 6 29.42 18.08 5.86
N ASP A 7 28.88 16.85 5.90
CA ASP A 7 28.95 15.92 4.76
C ASP A 7 27.76 16.13 3.79
N PRO A 8 27.96 16.77 2.63
CA PRO A 8 26.89 16.97 1.64
C PRO A 8 26.35 15.67 1.03
N LYS A 9 27.03 14.53 1.27
CA LYS A 9 26.63 13.19 0.78
C LYS A 9 25.88 12.35 1.81
N TRP A 10 25.49 12.93 2.96
CA TRP A 10 24.68 12.18 3.94
C TRP A 10 23.21 12.10 3.49
N PRO A 11 22.50 10.94 3.63
CA PRO A 11 23.02 9.66 4.12
C PRO A 11 23.86 8.92 3.06
N ARG A 12 24.95 8.30 3.47
CA ARG A 12 25.79 7.49 2.56
C ARG A 12 25.22 6.11 2.32
N SER A 13 24.52 5.55 3.31
CA SER A 13 23.93 4.22 3.25
C SER A 13 22.61 4.15 4.02
N ILE A 14 21.67 3.35 3.52
CA ILE A 14 20.36 3.11 4.17
C ILE A 14 20.12 1.60 4.20
N LEU A 15 19.73 1.09 5.38
CA LEU A 15 19.24 -0.27 5.57
C LEU A 15 17.73 -0.24 5.63
N ILE A 16 17.07 -0.87 4.66
CA ILE A 16 15.60 -0.99 4.59
C ILE A 16 15.20 -2.33 5.19
N TYR A 17 14.26 -2.33 6.12
CA TYR A 17 13.66 -3.53 6.68
C TYR A 17 12.27 -3.75 6.05
N SER A 18 12.15 -4.80 5.23
CA SER A 18 10.92 -5.16 4.52
C SER A 18 10.55 -6.61 4.81
N SER A 19 9.61 -6.82 5.73
CA SER A 19 9.22 -8.16 6.20
C SER A 19 8.11 -8.79 5.37
N SER A 20 7.40 -8.01 4.56
CA SER A 20 6.36 -8.50 3.64
C SER A 20 6.95 -9.09 2.36
N ALA A 21 6.30 -10.15 1.85
CA ALA A 21 6.64 -10.73 0.55
C ALA A 21 5.42 -10.78 -0.39
N ALA A 22 4.31 -10.13 -0.03
CA ALA A 22 3.08 -10.11 -0.83
C ALA A 22 2.35 -8.76 -0.73
N GLY A 23 1.55 -8.46 -1.73
CA GLY A 23 0.80 -7.21 -1.82
C GLY A 23 1.66 -6.01 -2.24
N GLY A 24 1.19 -4.79 -2.01
CA GLY A 24 1.84 -3.55 -2.45
C GLY A 24 3.13 -3.18 -1.73
N MET A 25 3.31 -3.64 -0.46
CA MET A 25 4.42 -3.22 0.40
C MET A 25 5.81 -3.57 -0.17
N PRO A 26 6.08 -4.82 -0.60
CA PRO A 26 7.39 -5.14 -1.18
C PRO A 26 7.67 -4.40 -2.50
N HIS A 27 6.64 -4.04 -3.25
CA HIS A 27 6.80 -3.21 -4.46
C HIS A 27 7.16 -1.77 -4.08
N TYR A 28 6.50 -1.22 -3.07
CA TYR A 28 6.83 0.11 -2.55
C TYR A 28 8.29 0.18 -2.08
N ALA A 29 8.72 -0.77 -1.23
CA ALA A 29 10.10 -0.89 -0.77
C ALA A 29 11.09 -0.97 -1.94
N HIS A 30 10.77 -1.76 -2.97
CA HIS A 30 11.61 -1.92 -4.15
C HIS A 30 11.83 -0.59 -4.89
N TYR A 31 10.74 0.12 -5.24
CA TYR A 31 10.86 1.36 -6.01
C TYR A 31 11.56 2.46 -5.23
N GLN A 32 11.28 2.56 -3.94
CA GLN A 32 11.95 3.51 -3.06
C GLN A 32 13.46 3.21 -2.96
N ALA A 33 13.84 1.93 -2.83
CA ALA A 33 15.23 1.48 -2.83
C ALA A 33 15.94 1.74 -4.17
N GLN A 34 15.26 1.50 -5.30
CA GLN A 34 15.79 1.77 -6.64
C GLN A 34 16.09 3.26 -6.84
N GLU A 35 15.19 4.12 -6.41
CA GLU A 35 15.37 5.58 -6.54
C GLU A 35 16.49 6.10 -5.64
N LEU A 36 16.57 5.62 -4.38
CA LEU A 36 17.69 5.94 -3.49
C LEU A 36 19.04 5.52 -4.09
N ALA A 37 19.10 4.30 -4.65
CA ALA A 37 20.32 3.79 -5.29
C ALA A 37 20.66 4.57 -6.57
N ARG A 38 19.67 5.01 -7.36
CA ARG A 38 19.88 5.88 -8.52
C ARG A 38 20.56 7.21 -8.15
N ARG A 39 20.30 7.70 -6.93
CA ARG A 39 20.94 8.91 -6.38
C ARG A 39 22.32 8.67 -5.78
N GLY A 40 22.84 7.45 -5.90
CA GLY A 40 24.18 7.10 -5.41
C GLY A 40 24.25 6.78 -3.91
N ILE A 41 23.10 6.56 -3.26
CA ILE A 41 23.05 6.10 -1.87
C ILE A 41 23.20 4.58 -1.86
N ALA A 42 24.11 4.06 -1.04
CA ALA A 42 24.28 2.62 -0.86
C ALA A 42 23.06 2.05 -0.10
N VAL A 43 22.21 1.30 -0.79
CA VAL A 43 21.00 0.73 -0.19
C VAL A 43 21.16 -0.78 -0.01
N THR A 44 20.84 -1.26 1.18
CA THR A 44 20.64 -2.68 1.45
C THR A 44 19.23 -2.90 1.95
N MET A 45 18.51 -3.82 1.32
CA MET A 45 17.18 -4.25 1.77
C MET A 45 17.30 -5.59 2.48
N LEU A 46 17.00 -5.60 3.78
CA LEU A 46 16.84 -6.83 4.55
C LEU A 46 15.41 -7.34 4.35
N CYS A 47 15.26 -8.47 3.69
CA CYS A 47 13.98 -9.03 3.29
C CYS A 47 13.92 -10.55 3.46
N ARG A 48 12.76 -11.12 3.20
CA ARG A 48 12.54 -12.58 3.16
C ARG A 48 13.12 -13.17 1.87
N PRO A 49 13.51 -14.48 1.88
CA PRO A 49 13.96 -15.18 0.68
C PRO A 49 12.94 -15.23 -0.46
N ASP A 50 11.64 -15.23 -0.14
CA ASP A 50 10.51 -15.27 -1.06
C ASP A 50 10.00 -13.84 -1.46
N HIS A 51 10.84 -12.82 -1.31
CA HIS A 51 10.52 -11.46 -1.74
C HIS A 51 10.34 -11.42 -3.28
N PRO A 52 9.28 -10.77 -3.83
CA PRO A 52 8.93 -10.85 -5.25
C PRO A 52 10.05 -10.38 -6.19
N TRP A 53 10.92 -9.49 -5.73
CA TRP A 53 12.07 -8.99 -6.51
C TRP A 53 13.37 -9.76 -6.27
N ALA A 54 13.33 -10.86 -5.52
CA ALA A 54 14.53 -11.61 -5.13
C ALA A 54 15.32 -12.18 -6.32
N ALA A 55 14.66 -12.48 -7.44
CA ALA A 55 15.29 -12.99 -8.66
C ALA A 55 15.55 -11.92 -9.72
N SER A 56 15.12 -10.68 -9.50
CA SER A 56 15.22 -9.59 -10.47
C SER A 56 16.52 -8.79 -10.28
N PRO A 57 17.12 -8.25 -11.34
CA PRO A 57 18.25 -7.35 -11.20
C PRO A 57 17.82 -6.06 -10.49
N THR A 58 18.58 -5.66 -9.46
CA THR A 58 18.32 -4.47 -8.67
C THR A 58 19.58 -3.58 -8.61
N ARG A 59 19.38 -2.27 -8.46
CA ARG A 59 20.49 -1.31 -8.25
C ARG A 59 20.96 -1.29 -6.79
N TYR A 60 20.33 -2.06 -5.92
CA TYR A 60 20.60 -2.14 -4.49
C TYR A 60 20.87 -3.59 -4.07
N THR A 61 21.47 -3.78 -2.91
CA THR A 61 21.76 -5.10 -2.36
C THR A 61 20.56 -5.68 -1.65
N MET A 62 20.21 -6.95 -1.92
CA MET A 62 19.20 -7.69 -1.18
C MET A 62 19.84 -8.68 -0.20
N LEU A 63 19.60 -8.48 1.09
CA LEU A 63 19.98 -9.40 2.16
C LEU A 63 18.76 -10.25 2.54
N ARG A 64 18.70 -11.48 2.04
CA ARG A 64 17.57 -12.42 2.18
C ARG A 64 17.65 -13.21 3.49
N GLY A 65 17.74 -12.51 4.61
CA GLY A 65 17.99 -13.08 5.94
C GLY A 65 16.78 -13.17 6.86
N LEU A 66 15.61 -12.63 6.48
CA LEU A 66 14.43 -12.69 7.33
C LEU A 66 13.78 -14.07 7.30
N PRO A 67 13.27 -14.56 8.45
CA PRO A 67 12.59 -15.85 8.53
C PRO A 67 11.27 -15.82 7.74
N VAL A 68 10.95 -16.95 7.09
CA VAL A 68 9.67 -17.12 6.40
C VAL A 68 8.64 -17.66 7.40
N PRO A 69 7.55 -16.92 7.67
CA PRO A 69 6.54 -17.39 8.60
C PRO A 69 5.76 -18.58 8.00
N PRO A 70 5.44 -19.61 8.81
CA PRO A 70 4.76 -20.81 8.31
C PRO A 70 3.33 -20.52 7.87
N VAL A 71 2.92 -21.21 6.82
CA VAL A 71 1.52 -21.24 6.35
C VAL A 71 0.75 -22.21 7.26
N GLY A 72 -0.44 -21.80 7.74
CA GLY A 72 -1.31 -22.66 8.54
C GLY A 72 -2.13 -21.89 9.58
N ARG A 73 -3.18 -22.55 10.13
CA ARG A 73 -4.14 -21.94 11.06
C ARG A 73 -4.00 -22.41 12.52
N GLY A 74 -3.18 -23.41 12.81
CA GLY A 74 -3.00 -23.99 14.16
C GLY A 74 -2.28 -23.05 15.13
N LEU A 75 -2.34 -23.37 16.44
CA LEU A 75 -1.66 -22.61 17.49
C LEU A 75 -0.14 -22.58 17.30
N VAL A 76 0.45 -23.70 16.89
CA VAL A 76 1.89 -23.81 16.60
C VAL A 76 2.28 -22.85 15.47
N ALA A 77 1.52 -22.84 14.37
CA ALA A 77 1.79 -21.91 13.27
C ALA A 77 1.64 -20.44 13.68
N LYS A 78 0.69 -20.11 14.57
CA LYS A 78 0.56 -18.79 15.16
C LYS A 78 1.77 -18.42 16.02
N ALA A 79 2.21 -19.31 16.89
CA ALA A 79 3.39 -19.10 17.75
C ALA A 79 4.67 -18.90 16.93
N LEU A 80 4.86 -19.72 15.88
CA LEU A 80 6.00 -19.59 14.99
C LEU A 80 5.98 -18.29 14.18
N ARG A 81 4.80 -17.80 13.75
CA ARG A 81 4.70 -16.48 13.11
C ARG A 81 5.13 -15.35 14.04
N VAL A 82 4.68 -15.39 15.31
CA VAL A 82 5.13 -14.44 16.33
C VAL A 82 6.63 -14.51 16.54
N TRP A 83 7.17 -15.73 16.64
CA TRP A 83 8.62 -15.96 16.76
C TRP A 83 9.37 -15.37 15.56
N CYS A 84 8.95 -15.68 14.32
CA CYS A 84 9.56 -15.13 13.10
C CYS A 84 9.57 -13.61 13.10
N HIS A 85 8.48 -12.99 13.53
CA HIS A 85 8.39 -11.53 13.63
C HIS A 85 9.41 -10.97 14.64
N ILE A 86 9.47 -11.52 15.85
CA ILE A 86 10.42 -11.09 16.88
C ILE A 86 11.86 -11.35 16.42
N TRP A 87 12.15 -12.55 15.92
CA TRP A 87 13.49 -12.94 15.45
C TRP A 87 13.98 -12.06 14.30
N GLY A 88 13.09 -11.65 13.41
CA GLY A 88 13.41 -10.73 12.31
C GLY A 88 14.04 -9.42 12.79
N HIS A 89 13.64 -8.89 13.95
CA HIS A 89 14.25 -7.69 14.54
C HIS A 89 15.66 -7.95 15.10
N PHE A 90 15.94 -9.16 15.60
CA PHE A 90 17.30 -9.52 16.02
C PHE A 90 18.21 -9.76 14.81
N VAL A 91 17.68 -10.29 13.69
CA VAL A 91 18.40 -10.36 12.40
C VAL A 91 18.72 -8.94 11.91
N LEU A 92 17.75 -8.00 12.00
CA LEU A 92 17.97 -6.59 11.68
C LEU A 92 19.09 -5.99 12.55
N LEU A 93 19.09 -6.28 13.85
CA LEU A 93 20.16 -5.81 14.75
C LEU A 93 21.53 -6.32 14.32
N GLY A 94 21.64 -7.62 13.97
CA GLY A 94 22.86 -8.21 13.42
C GLY A 94 23.35 -7.50 12.14
N ALA A 95 22.43 -7.23 11.21
CA ALA A 95 22.73 -6.51 9.97
C ALA A 95 23.20 -5.07 10.25
N ILE A 96 22.58 -4.35 11.20
CA ILE A 96 23.01 -3.01 11.61
C ILE A 96 24.43 -3.02 12.17
N MET A 97 24.74 -3.97 13.05
CA MET A 97 26.09 -4.08 13.67
C MET A 97 27.16 -4.39 12.63
N GLN A 98 26.85 -5.21 11.63
CA GLN A 98 27.77 -5.58 10.55
C GLN A 98 27.97 -4.44 9.55
N MET A 99 26.88 -3.80 9.11
CA MET A 99 26.88 -2.86 7.99
C MET A 99 27.08 -1.40 8.40
N ARG A 100 26.74 -1.06 9.65
CA ARG A 100 26.79 0.30 10.21
C ARG A 100 26.14 1.34 9.29
N PRO A 101 24.85 1.18 8.95
CA PRO A 101 24.18 2.09 8.03
C PRO A 101 24.06 3.51 8.60
N SER A 102 23.97 4.51 7.71
CA SER A 102 23.73 5.91 8.09
C SER A 102 22.31 6.12 8.64
N ALA A 103 21.34 5.32 8.20
CA ALA A 103 19.96 5.33 8.64
C ALA A 103 19.29 3.96 8.45
N VAL A 104 18.23 3.71 9.21
CA VAL A 104 17.37 2.52 9.07
C VAL A 104 15.97 2.98 8.69
N LEU A 105 15.39 2.36 7.66
CA LEU A 105 14.02 2.57 7.22
C LEU A 105 13.20 1.32 7.48
N PHE A 106 12.12 1.44 8.25
CA PHE A 106 11.09 0.43 8.33
C PHE A 106 10.05 0.66 7.23
N GLU A 107 9.82 -0.36 6.41
CA GLU A 107 8.82 -0.31 5.34
C GLU A 107 7.41 -0.49 5.86
N GLU A 108 7.26 -1.21 6.96
CA GLU A 108 5.98 -1.59 7.52
C GLU A 108 5.87 -1.20 8.99
N ASN A 109 4.63 -1.04 9.46
CA ASN A 109 4.37 -0.85 10.87
C ASN A 109 4.66 -2.16 11.64
N THR A 110 5.76 -2.18 12.35
CA THR A 110 6.27 -3.37 13.06
C THR A 110 6.03 -3.30 14.57
N GLU A 111 5.02 -2.58 15.01
CA GLU A 111 4.74 -2.31 16.43
C GLU A 111 4.42 -3.54 17.29
N TYR A 112 4.03 -4.66 16.64
CA TYR A 112 3.64 -5.85 17.35
C TYR A 112 4.83 -6.45 18.13
N PHE A 113 4.56 -6.81 19.39
CA PHE A 113 5.57 -7.37 20.30
C PHE A 113 6.82 -6.51 20.52
N ALA A 114 6.77 -5.21 20.21
CA ALA A 114 7.90 -4.31 20.36
C ALA A 114 8.36 -4.16 21.82
N ALA A 115 7.50 -4.43 22.77
CA ALA A 115 7.89 -4.55 24.18
C ALA A 115 9.02 -5.58 24.41
N ILE A 116 9.20 -6.55 23.48
CA ILE A 116 10.24 -7.57 23.56
C ILE A 116 11.49 -7.17 22.77
N TRP A 117 11.34 -6.71 21.54
CA TRP A 117 12.47 -6.53 20.61
C TRP A 117 13.02 -5.09 20.51
N ALA A 118 12.29 -4.06 20.95
CA ALA A 118 12.63 -2.67 20.65
C ALA A 118 13.85 -2.12 21.42
N TRP A 119 14.18 -2.67 22.59
CA TRP A 119 15.17 -2.09 23.51
C TRP A 119 16.56 -1.88 22.90
N PRO A 120 17.18 -2.84 22.21
CA PRO A 120 18.49 -2.60 21.59
C PRO A 120 18.40 -1.55 20.47
N HIS A 121 17.29 -1.47 19.73
CA HIS A 121 17.09 -0.45 18.71
C HIS A 121 16.90 0.95 19.32
N ILE A 122 16.22 1.06 20.47
CA ILE A 122 16.10 2.31 21.24
C ILE A 122 17.50 2.79 21.68
N LEU A 123 18.34 1.87 22.15
CA LEU A 123 19.72 2.22 22.51
C LEU A 123 20.51 2.72 21.30
N LEU A 124 20.46 2.04 20.16
CA LEU A 124 21.13 2.47 18.92
C LEU A 124 20.61 3.83 18.45
N ARG A 125 19.32 4.10 18.57
CA ARG A 125 18.75 5.42 18.29
C ARG A 125 19.35 6.51 19.19
N TRP A 126 19.54 6.24 20.48
CA TRP A 126 20.17 7.18 21.40
C TRP A 126 21.64 7.38 21.09
N LEU A 127 22.31 6.35 20.59
CA LEU A 127 23.70 6.44 20.11
C LEU A 127 23.81 7.17 18.75
N GLY A 128 22.71 7.70 18.22
CA GLY A 128 22.70 8.58 17.06
C GLY A 128 22.28 7.95 15.74
N LEU A 129 21.93 6.64 15.69
CA LEU A 129 21.39 6.02 14.48
C LEU A 129 19.92 6.44 14.28
N PRO A 130 19.57 7.16 13.19
CA PRO A 130 18.20 7.51 12.92
C PRO A 130 17.42 6.32 12.36
N TYR A 131 16.24 6.09 12.93
CA TYR A 131 15.23 5.16 12.43
C TYR A 131 14.05 5.98 11.94
N ILE A 132 13.62 5.73 10.71
CA ILE A 132 12.42 6.28 10.11
C ILE A 132 11.49 5.17 9.64
N ILE A 133 10.24 5.48 9.36
CA ILE A 133 9.23 4.50 8.92
C ILE A 133 8.36 5.06 7.80
N ASN A 134 7.93 4.21 6.87
CA ASN A 134 6.81 4.46 5.97
C ASN A 134 5.49 4.12 6.70
N LEU A 135 4.69 5.13 7.03
CA LEU A 135 3.41 4.98 7.73
C LEU A 135 2.27 4.96 6.70
N HIS A 136 2.02 3.80 6.12
CA HIS A 136 0.95 3.64 5.13
C HIS A 136 -0.44 3.72 5.76
N ASP A 137 -0.60 3.23 6.99
CA ASP A 137 -1.84 3.31 7.76
C ASP A 137 -1.53 3.73 9.21
N PRO A 138 -1.63 5.04 9.52
CA PRO A 138 -1.30 5.56 10.84
C PRO A 138 -2.38 5.25 11.89
N VAL A 139 -3.52 4.69 11.48
CA VAL A 139 -4.61 4.31 12.40
C VAL A 139 -4.52 2.84 12.76
N ARG A 140 -4.44 2.56 14.05
CA ARG A 140 -4.31 1.19 14.53
C ARG A 140 -5.64 0.42 14.46
N ALA A 141 -5.69 -0.62 13.63
CA ALA A 141 -6.87 -1.47 13.46
C ALA A 141 -6.92 -2.68 14.41
N LEU A 142 -5.78 -3.20 14.87
CA LEU A 142 -5.71 -4.47 15.61
C LEU A 142 -4.89 -4.36 16.90
N TRP A 143 -5.32 -5.12 17.93
CA TRP A 143 -4.61 -5.30 19.18
C TRP A 143 -4.29 -6.78 19.42
N PHE A 144 -3.01 -7.08 19.73
CA PHE A 144 -2.57 -8.44 20.08
C PHE A 144 -2.35 -8.56 21.58
N GLY A 145 -3.01 -9.56 22.19
CA GLY A 145 -2.89 -9.82 23.61
C GLY A 145 -3.61 -8.80 24.52
N PRO A 146 -3.26 -8.72 25.81
CA PRO A 146 -3.83 -7.77 26.74
C PRO A 146 -3.58 -6.32 26.33
N ARG A 147 -4.53 -5.43 26.57
CA ARG A 147 -4.43 -4.01 26.16
C ARG A 147 -3.19 -3.30 26.72
N TRP A 148 -2.77 -3.63 27.96
CA TRP A 148 -1.56 -3.04 28.56
C TRP A 148 -0.30 -3.43 27.77
N PHE A 149 -0.18 -4.71 27.35
CA PHE A 149 0.95 -5.19 26.56
C PHE A 149 0.96 -4.55 25.17
N GLY A 150 -0.20 -4.43 24.55
CA GLY A 150 -0.34 -3.72 23.29
C GLY A 150 0.06 -2.25 23.37
N ARG A 151 -0.32 -1.54 24.44
CA ARG A 151 0.09 -0.15 24.69
C ARG A 151 1.60 -0.03 24.91
N LEU A 152 2.19 -0.95 25.69
CA LEU A 152 3.64 -0.99 25.92
C LEU A 152 4.39 -1.26 24.60
N SER A 153 3.91 -2.21 23.78
CA SER A 153 4.51 -2.51 22.48
C SER A 153 4.43 -1.30 21.55
N LEU A 154 3.28 -0.64 21.46
CA LEU A 154 3.11 0.57 20.66
C LEU A 154 4.08 1.68 21.14
N TRP A 155 4.13 1.94 22.43
CA TRP A 155 5.05 2.91 23.02
C TRP A 155 6.51 2.57 22.69
N ALA A 156 6.92 1.30 22.85
CA ALA A 156 8.28 0.86 22.59
C ALA A 156 8.65 0.98 21.11
N ALA A 157 7.75 0.57 20.17
CA ALA A 157 7.97 0.70 18.74
C ALA A 157 8.23 2.15 18.33
N TYR A 158 7.36 3.05 18.77
CA TYR A 158 7.54 4.47 18.42
C TYR A 158 8.78 5.09 19.06
N ARG A 159 9.26 4.59 20.21
CA ARG A 159 10.51 5.02 20.82
C ARG A 159 11.76 4.65 20.01
N VAL A 160 11.67 3.67 19.12
CA VAL A 160 12.72 3.38 18.15
C VAL A 160 12.80 4.48 17.08
N LEU A 161 11.66 5.04 16.66
CA LEU A 161 11.55 5.94 15.53
C LEU A 161 11.97 7.38 15.89
N LYS A 162 12.59 8.09 14.96
CA LYS A 162 12.80 9.54 14.98
C LYS A 162 11.84 10.27 14.04
N GLY A 163 11.44 9.62 12.94
CA GLY A 163 10.55 10.22 11.96
C GLY A 163 9.70 9.23 11.20
N GLY A 164 8.67 9.74 10.53
CA GLY A 164 7.77 8.96 9.68
C GLY A 164 7.40 9.69 8.40
N LEU A 165 7.32 8.91 7.32
CA LEU A 165 6.77 9.33 6.05
C LEU A 165 5.28 8.99 6.03
N ILE A 166 4.46 9.93 5.68
CA ILE A 166 2.98 9.80 5.60
C ILE A 166 2.51 10.25 4.22
N HIS A 167 1.35 9.76 3.78
CA HIS A 167 0.85 10.04 2.43
C HIS A 167 -0.22 11.14 2.37
N GLY A 168 -0.40 11.87 3.46
CA GLY A 168 -1.32 12.99 3.60
C GLY A 168 -1.45 13.42 5.05
N GLU A 169 -2.32 14.38 5.33
CA GLU A 169 -2.58 14.83 6.70
C GLU A 169 -3.03 13.66 7.58
N PRO A 170 -2.51 13.55 8.81
CA PRO A 170 -2.86 12.46 9.69
C PRO A 170 -4.37 12.49 10.03
N PRO A 171 -5.09 11.38 9.80
CA PRO A 171 -6.50 11.31 10.12
C PRO A 171 -6.76 11.35 11.63
N ALA A 172 -7.99 11.68 12.02
CA ALA A 172 -8.41 11.61 13.40
C ALA A 172 -8.20 10.19 13.95
N GLY A 173 -7.54 10.08 15.12
CA GLY A 173 -7.19 8.80 15.73
C GLY A 173 -5.85 8.22 15.31
N ALA A 174 -5.09 8.88 14.44
CA ALA A 174 -3.73 8.50 14.15
C ALA A 174 -2.85 8.55 15.42
N TYR A 175 -2.09 7.49 15.65
CA TYR A 175 -1.12 7.47 16.74
C TYR A 175 0.22 8.02 16.25
N LEU A 176 0.38 9.34 16.36
CA LEU A 176 1.62 10.03 16.03
C LEU A 176 2.12 10.77 17.28
N PRO A 177 3.20 10.31 17.92
CA PRO A 177 3.74 11.02 19.07
C PRO A 177 4.21 12.43 18.70
N ARG A 178 3.93 13.43 19.51
CA ARG A 178 4.27 14.85 19.25
C ARG A 178 5.76 15.12 18.99
N TRP A 179 6.63 14.24 19.47
CA TRP A 179 8.08 14.36 19.28
C TRP A 179 8.58 13.72 17.97
N MET A 180 7.74 12.97 17.27
CA MET A 180 8.10 12.33 16.01
C MET A 180 7.95 13.31 14.86
N VAL A 181 9.02 13.51 14.12
CA VAL A 181 9.01 14.36 12.94
C VAL A 181 8.31 13.61 11.80
N THR A 182 7.34 14.24 11.16
CA THR A 182 6.66 13.67 10.00
C THR A 182 6.94 14.49 8.75
N GLU A 183 6.91 13.82 7.60
CA GLU A 183 7.02 14.42 6.26
C GLU A 183 5.97 13.80 5.36
N ILE A 184 5.19 14.64 4.67
CA ILE A 184 4.21 14.18 3.69
C ILE A 184 4.95 13.91 2.38
N VAL A 185 4.78 12.68 1.87
CA VAL A 185 5.36 12.21 0.62
C VAL A 185 4.30 11.56 -0.25
N PRO A 186 4.41 11.63 -1.59
CA PRO A 186 3.50 10.89 -2.46
C PRO A 186 3.70 9.38 -2.28
N HIS A 187 2.63 8.61 -2.56
CA HIS A 187 2.67 7.15 -2.42
C HIS A 187 3.65 6.46 -3.39
N GLY A 188 3.95 7.08 -4.51
CA GLY A 188 4.75 6.47 -5.58
C GLY A 188 3.92 5.59 -6.53
N LEU A 189 4.42 5.37 -7.74
CA LEU A 189 3.77 4.64 -8.81
C LEU A 189 4.30 3.20 -8.90
N PHE A 190 3.48 2.27 -9.35
CA PHE A 190 3.88 0.87 -9.59
C PHE A 190 4.18 0.63 -11.08
N GLY A 191 5.26 1.23 -11.61
CA GLY A 191 5.59 1.28 -13.04
C GLY A 191 5.64 -0.08 -13.75
N HIS A 192 6.08 -1.13 -13.07
CA HIS A 192 6.22 -2.47 -13.66
C HIS A 192 4.91 -3.10 -14.17
N MET A 193 3.76 -2.65 -13.68
CA MET A 193 2.45 -3.14 -14.17
C MET A 193 1.99 -2.38 -15.40
N ALA A 194 2.27 -1.09 -15.51
CA ALA A 194 1.82 -0.25 -16.61
C ALA A 194 2.60 -0.47 -17.91
N GLU A 195 3.84 -0.98 -17.83
CA GLU A 195 4.71 -1.26 -18.97
C GLU A 195 4.45 -2.64 -19.59
N ARG A 196 3.57 -3.45 -19.00
CA ARG A 196 3.28 -4.80 -19.50
C ARG A 196 2.15 -4.78 -20.52
N GLU A 197 2.36 -5.45 -21.62
CA GLU A 197 1.27 -5.76 -22.55
C GLU A 197 0.32 -6.77 -21.90
N PRO A 198 -1.01 -6.58 -22.03
CA PRO A 198 -1.98 -7.56 -21.57
C PRO A 198 -1.78 -8.90 -22.27
N PRO A 199 -1.67 -10.03 -21.52
CA PRO A 199 -1.43 -11.34 -22.12
C PRO A 199 -2.66 -11.91 -22.84
N PHE A 200 -3.84 -11.31 -22.64
CA PHE A 200 -5.10 -11.68 -23.28
C PHE A 200 -6.11 -10.53 -23.17
N ASP A 201 -7.14 -10.57 -24.00
CA ASP A 201 -8.32 -9.68 -23.85
C ASP A 201 -9.25 -10.24 -22.76
N LEU A 202 -9.38 -9.50 -21.66
CA LEU A 202 -10.25 -9.90 -20.55
C LEU A 202 -11.73 -9.74 -20.89
N ARG A 203 -12.11 -8.77 -21.75
CA ARG A 203 -13.50 -8.61 -22.19
C ARG A 203 -13.97 -9.82 -22.98
N GLU A 204 -13.16 -10.26 -23.96
CA GLU A 204 -13.44 -11.48 -24.74
C GLU A 204 -13.53 -12.70 -23.83
N ARG A 205 -12.57 -12.87 -22.90
CA ARG A 205 -12.52 -14.02 -21.98
C ARG A 205 -13.72 -14.11 -21.04
N LEU A 206 -14.29 -12.99 -20.67
CA LEU A 206 -15.48 -12.91 -19.80
C LEU A 206 -16.79 -12.77 -20.57
N GLY A 207 -16.77 -12.71 -21.89
CA GLY A 207 -17.96 -12.50 -22.72
C GLY A 207 -18.62 -11.14 -22.53
N ILE A 208 -17.83 -10.10 -22.22
CA ILE A 208 -18.31 -8.74 -22.00
C ILE A 208 -18.49 -8.06 -23.37
N ALA A 209 -19.66 -7.49 -23.61
CA ALA A 209 -19.95 -6.76 -24.83
C ALA A 209 -18.99 -5.59 -25.04
N PRO A 210 -18.57 -5.28 -26.30
CA PRO A 210 -17.60 -4.23 -26.57
C PRO A 210 -18.02 -2.83 -26.09
N ASP A 211 -19.31 -2.55 -26.08
CA ASP A 211 -19.93 -1.29 -25.68
C ASP A 211 -20.29 -1.21 -24.18
N ALA A 212 -20.16 -2.32 -23.45
CA ALA A 212 -20.41 -2.32 -22.01
C ALA A 212 -19.37 -1.49 -21.24
N PHE A 213 -19.82 -0.70 -20.25
CA PHE A 213 -18.97 0.05 -19.37
C PHE A 213 -18.43 -0.87 -18.25
N VAL A 214 -17.13 -1.12 -18.23
CA VAL A 214 -16.49 -2.03 -17.27
C VAL A 214 -15.95 -1.24 -16.07
N LEU A 215 -16.52 -1.51 -14.90
CA LEU A 215 -16.06 -1.01 -13.60
C LEU A 215 -15.21 -2.10 -12.92
N LEU A 216 -13.95 -1.82 -12.64
CA LEU A 216 -12.98 -2.76 -12.03
C LEU A 216 -12.79 -2.50 -10.54
N SER A 217 -13.12 -3.46 -9.68
CA SER A 217 -12.71 -3.49 -8.26
C SER A 217 -11.51 -4.42 -8.11
N PHE A 218 -10.30 -3.85 -8.03
CA PHE A 218 -9.03 -4.60 -8.02
C PHE A 218 -8.42 -4.76 -6.63
N GLY A 219 -7.66 -5.86 -6.42
CA GLY A 219 -6.94 -6.18 -5.18
C GLY A 219 -7.81 -6.95 -4.18
N HIS A 220 -7.35 -7.12 -2.93
CA HIS A 220 -8.02 -7.97 -1.94
C HIS A 220 -9.53 -7.75 -1.86
N ILE A 221 -10.28 -8.85 -1.85
CA ILE A 221 -11.74 -8.85 -1.63
C ILE A 221 -11.97 -8.69 -0.13
N THR A 222 -12.38 -7.48 0.29
CA THR A 222 -12.59 -7.15 1.71
C THR A 222 -13.86 -6.35 1.91
N ASP A 223 -14.51 -6.51 3.06
CA ASP A 223 -15.76 -5.81 3.39
C ASP A 223 -15.58 -4.29 3.38
N ARG A 224 -14.37 -3.78 3.72
CA ARG A 224 -14.03 -2.34 3.66
C ARG A 224 -14.11 -1.72 2.26
N LYS A 225 -14.12 -2.53 1.19
CA LYS A 225 -14.24 -2.03 -0.19
C LYS A 225 -15.68 -1.88 -0.66
N ASN A 226 -16.67 -2.15 0.20
CA ASN A 226 -18.09 -2.01 -0.14
C ASN A 226 -18.50 -2.70 -1.46
N GLN A 227 -17.82 -3.81 -1.81
CA GLN A 227 -18.10 -4.54 -3.06
C GLN A 227 -19.57 -5.03 -3.14
N HIS A 228 -20.21 -5.27 -2.00
CA HIS A 228 -21.64 -5.61 -1.95
C HIS A 228 -22.52 -4.45 -2.43
N LEU A 229 -22.16 -3.20 -2.12
CA LEU A 229 -22.87 -2.02 -2.62
C LEU A 229 -22.62 -1.80 -4.12
N LEU A 230 -21.43 -2.19 -4.63
CA LEU A 230 -21.18 -2.19 -6.08
C LEU A 230 -22.09 -3.19 -6.80
N VAL A 231 -22.28 -4.40 -6.24
CA VAL A 231 -23.22 -5.39 -6.81
C VAL A 231 -24.66 -4.85 -6.80
N GLU A 232 -25.09 -4.18 -5.73
CA GLU A 232 -26.42 -3.53 -5.66
C GLU A 232 -26.55 -2.41 -6.71
N ALA A 233 -25.50 -1.66 -6.96
CA ALA A 233 -25.48 -0.62 -7.99
C ALA A 233 -25.62 -1.20 -9.41
N MET A 234 -25.04 -2.39 -9.69
CA MET A 234 -25.18 -3.05 -10.98
C MET A 234 -26.64 -3.40 -11.31
N ALA A 235 -27.46 -3.71 -10.33
CA ALA A 235 -28.88 -3.94 -10.54
C ALA A 235 -29.64 -2.68 -11.01
N GLN A 236 -29.12 -1.50 -10.68
CA GLN A 236 -29.75 -0.20 -10.96
C GLN A 236 -29.15 0.54 -12.16
N VAL A 237 -27.98 0.09 -12.67
CA VAL A 237 -27.27 0.76 -13.79
C VAL A 237 -27.14 -0.24 -14.95
N PRO A 238 -28.11 -0.30 -15.87
CA PRO A 238 -27.99 -1.09 -17.10
C PRO A 238 -26.81 -0.61 -17.94
N GLY A 239 -26.12 -1.52 -18.63
CA GLY A 239 -24.96 -1.22 -19.47
C GLY A 239 -23.63 -1.17 -18.73
N ALA A 240 -23.62 -1.21 -17.37
CA ALA A 240 -22.43 -1.38 -16.58
C ALA A 240 -22.17 -2.85 -16.24
N VAL A 241 -20.91 -3.25 -16.27
CA VAL A 241 -20.39 -4.57 -15.87
C VAL A 241 -19.38 -4.39 -14.75
N LEU A 242 -19.49 -5.17 -13.68
CA LEU A 242 -18.55 -5.16 -12.56
C LEU A 242 -17.58 -6.34 -12.65
N VAL A 243 -16.29 -6.07 -12.63
CA VAL A 243 -15.24 -7.07 -12.46
C VAL A 243 -14.62 -6.88 -11.08
N ILE A 244 -14.74 -7.88 -10.21
CA ILE A 244 -14.08 -7.96 -8.90
C ILE A 244 -12.89 -8.92 -9.07
N ALA A 245 -11.65 -8.42 -8.97
CA ALA A 245 -10.44 -9.20 -9.23
C ALA A 245 -9.43 -9.11 -8.09
N GLY A 246 -9.17 -10.25 -7.45
CA GLY A 246 -8.19 -10.39 -6.37
C GLY A 246 -8.55 -11.44 -5.34
N PRO A 247 -7.63 -11.80 -4.42
CA PRO A 247 -7.89 -12.86 -3.45
C PRO A 247 -8.71 -12.38 -2.26
N GLN A 248 -9.52 -13.27 -1.71
CA GLN A 248 -10.12 -13.11 -0.39
C GLN A 248 -9.06 -13.40 0.69
N PRO A 249 -8.64 -12.43 1.51
CA PRO A 249 -7.54 -12.61 2.46
C PRO A 249 -7.93 -13.46 3.67
N SER A 250 -9.22 -13.57 3.97
CA SER A 250 -9.75 -14.28 5.15
C SER A 250 -11.18 -14.74 4.92
N THR A 251 -11.51 -15.95 5.42
CA THR A 251 -12.89 -16.49 5.42
C THR A 251 -13.87 -15.71 6.32
N ARG A 252 -13.37 -14.70 7.06
CA ARG A 252 -14.22 -13.77 7.83
C ARG A 252 -14.77 -12.62 6.97
N GLN A 253 -14.23 -12.44 5.79
CA GLN A 253 -14.68 -11.47 4.79
C GLN A 253 -15.69 -12.13 3.86
N ARG A 254 -16.57 -11.35 3.24
CA ARG A 254 -17.43 -11.83 2.15
C ARG A 254 -16.55 -12.27 0.99
N GLY A 255 -16.82 -13.48 0.47
CA GLY A 255 -16.04 -14.05 -0.65
C GLY A 255 -16.83 -14.10 -1.94
N ALA A 256 -16.21 -14.67 -2.98
CA ALA A 256 -16.80 -14.76 -4.32
C ALA A 256 -18.21 -15.39 -4.35
N ALA A 257 -18.45 -16.42 -3.54
CA ALA A 257 -19.76 -17.08 -3.48
C ALA A 257 -20.85 -16.10 -3.04
N PHE A 258 -20.57 -15.26 -2.04
CA PHE A 258 -21.51 -14.24 -1.57
C PHE A 258 -21.89 -13.27 -2.69
N TYR A 259 -20.91 -12.71 -3.40
CA TYR A 259 -21.18 -11.71 -4.45
C TYR A 259 -21.92 -12.31 -5.66
N ARG A 260 -21.59 -13.57 -6.05
CA ARG A 260 -22.32 -14.27 -7.11
C ARG A 260 -23.78 -14.53 -6.72
N GLN A 261 -24.02 -14.96 -5.47
CA GLN A 261 -25.36 -15.18 -4.96
C GLN A 261 -26.16 -13.87 -4.87
N GLN A 262 -25.54 -12.79 -4.39
CA GLN A 262 -26.15 -11.47 -4.34
C GLN A 262 -26.53 -10.97 -5.75
N ALA A 263 -25.62 -11.10 -6.72
CA ALA A 263 -25.88 -10.72 -8.11
C ALA A 263 -27.05 -11.51 -8.73
N ALA A 264 -27.11 -12.83 -8.46
CA ALA A 264 -28.21 -13.67 -8.91
C ALA A 264 -29.57 -13.26 -8.29
N ALA A 265 -29.59 -12.99 -6.99
CA ALA A 265 -30.77 -12.52 -6.29
C ALA A 265 -31.28 -11.16 -6.79
N LEU A 266 -30.37 -10.31 -7.27
CA LEU A 266 -30.66 -8.98 -7.82
C LEU A 266 -30.91 -8.97 -9.35
N GLY A 267 -30.82 -10.13 -10.02
CA GLY A 267 -31.06 -10.25 -11.46
C GLY A 267 -29.96 -9.62 -12.35
N CYS A 268 -28.70 -9.52 -11.83
CA CYS A 268 -27.56 -8.95 -12.57
C CYS A 268 -26.36 -9.91 -12.61
N ALA A 269 -26.58 -11.22 -12.50
CA ALA A 269 -25.50 -12.23 -12.47
C ALA A 269 -24.62 -12.25 -13.71
N ASP A 270 -25.19 -11.95 -14.88
CA ASP A 270 -24.50 -11.84 -16.17
C ASP A 270 -23.54 -10.64 -16.26
N ARG A 271 -23.71 -9.66 -15.39
CA ARG A 271 -22.94 -8.42 -15.35
C ARG A 271 -22.00 -8.29 -14.14
N VAL A 272 -21.83 -9.35 -13.34
CA VAL A 272 -20.93 -9.36 -12.18
C VAL A 272 -19.97 -10.54 -12.27
N HIS A 273 -18.73 -10.27 -12.58
CA HIS A 273 -17.66 -11.26 -12.69
C HIS A 273 -16.73 -11.20 -11.46
N VAL A 274 -16.51 -12.36 -10.80
CA VAL A 274 -15.63 -12.43 -9.61
C VAL A 274 -14.48 -13.39 -9.85
N ILE A 275 -13.25 -12.86 -9.84
CA ILE A 275 -11.99 -13.57 -10.01
C ILE A 275 -11.30 -13.62 -8.63
N ASP A 276 -11.65 -14.64 -7.82
CA ASP A 276 -11.17 -14.80 -6.43
C ASP A 276 -9.87 -15.62 -6.39
N ARG A 277 -8.78 -14.99 -6.73
CA ARG A 277 -7.42 -15.52 -6.63
C ARG A 277 -6.41 -14.37 -6.68
N PHE A 278 -5.17 -14.66 -6.33
CA PHE A 278 -4.08 -13.72 -6.61
C PHE A 278 -4.00 -13.45 -8.12
N ILE A 279 -3.92 -12.16 -8.48
CA ILE A 279 -3.79 -11.72 -9.86
C ILE A 279 -2.32 -11.37 -10.10
N PRO A 280 -1.60 -12.11 -10.95
CA PRO A 280 -0.24 -11.76 -11.36
C PRO A 280 -0.19 -10.41 -12.10
N ASP A 281 0.98 -9.79 -12.14
CA ASP A 281 1.14 -8.43 -12.68
C ASP A 281 0.75 -8.31 -14.15
N ASP A 282 1.02 -9.33 -14.96
CA ASP A 282 0.62 -9.40 -16.38
C ASP A 282 -0.91 -9.51 -16.54
N GLU A 283 -1.55 -10.31 -15.69
CA GLU A 283 -3.02 -10.39 -15.68
C GLU A 283 -3.65 -9.11 -15.09
N ALA A 284 -2.98 -8.43 -14.17
CA ALA A 284 -3.42 -7.12 -13.68
C ALA A 284 -3.46 -6.10 -14.84
N ALA A 285 -2.47 -6.14 -15.75
CA ALA A 285 -2.49 -5.36 -16.96
C ALA A 285 -3.75 -5.62 -17.81
N ALA A 286 -4.15 -6.88 -17.98
CA ALA A 286 -5.38 -7.23 -18.69
C ALA A 286 -6.65 -6.70 -17.98
N CYS A 287 -6.67 -6.72 -16.64
CA CYS A 287 -7.79 -6.15 -15.86
C CYS A 287 -7.94 -4.63 -16.09
N PHE A 288 -6.83 -3.89 -15.99
CA PHE A 288 -6.87 -2.44 -16.19
C PHE A 288 -7.08 -2.04 -17.65
N ALA A 289 -6.56 -2.81 -18.61
CA ALA A 289 -6.81 -2.58 -20.05
C ALA A 289 -8.29 -2.73 -20.40
N ALA A 290 -8.96 -3.74 -19.84
CA ALA A 290 -10.39 -4.01 -20.06
C ALA A 290 -11.32 -2.99 -19.38
N ALA A 291 -10.88 -2.33 -18.33
CA ALA A 291 -11.69 -1.43 -17.53
C ALA A 291 -11.89 -0.05 -18.18
N ASP A 292 -13.06 0.54 -18.03
CA ASP A 292 -13.35 1.94 -18.33
C ASP A 292 -13.13 2.83 -17.11
N ALA A 293 -13.36 2.27 -15.90
CA ALA A 293 -13.08 2.94 -14.62
C ALA A 293 -12.67 1.94 -13.54
N ALA A 294 -11.99 2.42 -12.50
CA ALA A 294 -11.68 1.62 -11.32
C ALA A 294 -12.53 2.05 -10.11
N ALA A 295 -13.07 1.06 -9.37
CA ALA A 295 -13.81 1.27 -8.14
C ALA A 295 -12.89 1.22 -6.92
N LEU A 296 -12.85 2.32 -6.17
CA LEU A 296 -12.15 2.50 -4.89
C LEU A 296 -13.15 2.85 -3.78
N THR A 297 -14.26 2.11 -3.73
CA THR A 297 -15.44 2.40 -2.90
C THR A 297 -15.25 1.91 -1.46
N TYR A 298 -14.30 2.50 -0.75
CA TYR A 298 -14.04 2.14 0.64
C TYR A 298 -15.13 2.67 1.59
N ASP A 299 -15.28 1.97 2.73
CA ASP A 299 -16.11 2.44 3.84
C ASP A 299 -15.57 3.72 4.49
N ARG A 300 -16.40 4.40 5.28
CA ARG A 300 -16.00 5.66 5.96
C ARG A 300 -14.84 5.53 6.93
N THR A 301 -14.45 4.32 7.32
CA THR A 301 -13.30 4.10 8.22
C THR A 301 -11.97 4.07 7.46
N PHE A 302 -12.01 4.02 6.12
CA PHE A 302 -10.81 4.08 5.31
C PHE A 302 -10.33 5.53 5.16
N VAL A 303 -9.23 5.85 5.81
CA VAL A 303 -8.62 7.18 5.86
C VAL A 303 -7.15 7.15 5.40
N SER A 304 -6.81 6.19 4.55
CA SER A 304 -5.45 5.96 4.02
C SER A 304 -5.38 6.26 2.52
N GLN A 305 -4.20 6.12 1.93
CA GLN A 305 -4.01 6.14 0.48
C GLN A 305 -4.30 4.76 -0.12
N SER A 306 -4.67 4.72 -1.40
CA SER A 306 -4.91 3.47 -2.12
C SER A 306 -3.87 3.23 -3.21
N GLY A 307 -3.14 2.12 -3.14
CA GLY A 307 -2.24 1.71 -4.22
C GLY A 307 -2.96 1.46 -5.55
N VAL A 308 -4.25 1.11 -5.52
CA VAL A 308 -5.07 0.92 -6.72
C VAL A 308 -5.32 2.24 -7.44
N LEU A 309 -5.35 3.38 -6.75
CA LEU A 309 -5.40 4.71 -7.38
C LEU A 309 -4.19 4.93 -8.28
N GLN A 310 -3.00 4.54 -7.81
CA GLN A 310 -1.76 4.68 -8.56
C GLN A 310 -1.79 3.82 -9.84
N LEU A 311 -2.32 2.59 -9.74
CA LEU A 311 -2.50 1.71 -10.89
C LEU A 311 -3.52 2.28 -11.89
N ALA A 312 -4.68 2.73 -11.40
CA ALA A 312 -5.71 3.34 -12.25
C ALA A 312 -5.15 4.56 -13.02
N ALA A 313 -4.40 5.42 -12.33
CA ALA A 313 -3.78 6.58 -12.95
C ALA A 313 -2.72 6.22 -14.00
N GLN A 314 -1.98 5.13 -13.84
CA GLN A 314 -1.02 4.65 -14.83
C GLN A 314 -1.69 4.17 -16.10
N TRP A 315 -2.88 3.57 -16.00
CA TRP A 315 -3.70 3.11 -17.11
C TRP A 315 -4.68 4.19 -17.64
N ASN A 316 -4.57 5.43 -17.18
CA ASN A 316 -5.51 6.53 -17.49
C ASN A 316 -6.98 6.12 -17.25
N ARG A 317 -7.23 5.33 -16.22
CA ARG A 317 -8.59 4.92 -15.84
C ARG A 317 -9.13 5.86 -14.77
N PRO A 318 -10.27 6.54 -15.05
CA PRO A 318 -10.92 7.33 -14.02
C PRO A 318 -11.36 6.45 -12.85
N VAL A 319 -11.51 7.06 -11.68
CA VAL A 319 -11.90 6.31 -10.49
C VAL A 319 -13.26 6.74 -9.96
N LEU A 320 -14.04 5.77 -9.51
CA LEU A 320 -15.18 5.97 -8.62
C LEU A 320 -14.72 5.66 -7.20
N ALA A 321 -14.56 6.68 -6.37
CA ALA A 321 -13.95 6.54 -5.07
C ALA A 321 -14.91 6.94 -3.95
N SER A 322 -14.79 6.29 -2.79
CA SER A 322 -15.37 6.71 -1.52
C SER A 322 -14.46 6.31 -0.37
N GLY A 323 -14.69 6.88 0.80
CA GLY A 323 -13.93 6.62 2.02
C GLY A 323 -14.16 7.71 3.04
N GLY A 324 -13.43 7.64 4.17
CA GLY A 324 -13.39 8.74 5.13
C GLY A 324 -12.55 9.91 4.63
N ASP A 325 -12.46 10.93 5.48
CA ASP A 325 -11.67 12.13 5.21
C ASP A 325 -10.17 11.80 5.33
N GLY A 326 -9.46 11.82 4.20
CA GLY A 326 -8.07 11.37 4.16
C GLY A 326 -7.41 11.51 2.79
N PRO A 327 -6.18 10.97 2.64
CA PRO A 327 -5.36 11.16 1.43
C PRO A 327 -6.01 10.69 0.13
N LEU A 328 -6.85 9.63 0.16
CA LEU A 328 -7.54 9.16 -1.04
C LEU A 328 -8.50 10.23 -1.56
N ARG A 329 -9.32 10.83 -0.67
CA ARG A 329 -10.26 11.89 -1.03
C ARG A 329 -9.54 13.08 -1.62
N ALA A 330 -8.53 13.59 -0.90
CA ALA A 330 -7.73 14.74 -1.34
C ALA A 330 -7.07 14.48 -2.72
N ALA A 331 -6.56 13.27 -2.95
CA ALA A 331 -5.94 12.91 -4.22
C ALA A 331 -6.92 12.88 -5.39
N VAL A 332 -8.11 12.29 -5.20
CA VAL A 332 -9.13 12.18 -6.28
C VAL A 332 -9.76 13.55 -6.59
N GLU A 333 -10.18 14.28 -5.56
CA GLU A 333 -10.79 15.63 -5.74
C GLU A 333 -9.77 16.63 -6.30
N GLY A 334 -8.52 16.61 -5.78
CA GLY A 334 -7.49 17.57 -6.20
C GLY A 334 -6.95 17.33 -7.61
N SER A 335 -6.87 16.07 -8.08
CA SER A 335 -6.37 15.76 -9.41
C SER A 335 -7.45 15.80 -10.50
N GLY A 336 -8.70 15.62 -10.13
CA GLY A 336 -9.81 15.51 -11.08
C GLY A 336 -9.72 14.30 -12.02
N ILE A 337 -9.07 13.20 -11.58
CA ILE A 337 -8.99 11.93 -12.33
C ILE A 337 -10.14 10.98 -12.00
N GLY A 338 -11.18 11.43 -11.29
CA GLY A 338 -12.32 10.62 -10.94
C GLY A 338 -13.38 11.37 -10.17
N ILE A 339 -14.32 10.62 -9.63
CA ILE A 339 -15.44 11.12 -8.83
C ILE A 339 -15.32 10.55 -7.41
N PHE A 340 -15.39 11.41 -6.39
CA PHE A 340 -15.47 10.98 -5.00
C PHE A 340 -16.92 11.10 -4.53
N VAL A 341 -17.48 10.01 -3.99
CA VAL A 341 -18.87 9.92 -3.57
C VAL A 341 -18.99 9.64 -2.07
N GLU A 342 -20.16 9.87 -1.49
CA GLU A 342 -20.44 9.57 -0.07
C GLU A 342 -20.20 8.06 0.19
N PRO A 343 -19.40 7.70 1.22
CA PRO A 343 -19.16 6.31 1.55
C PRO A 343 -20.40 5.61 2.11
N ASP A 344 -20.41 4.28 2.02
CA ASP A 344 -21.44 3.40 2.55
C ASP A 344 -22.87 3.66 1.98
N SER A 345 -22.95 4.15 0.74
CA SER A 345 -24.20 4.53 0.07
C SER A 345 -24.30 3.96 -1.35
N THR A 346 -25.20 3.00 -1.57
CA THR A 346 -25.49 2.47 -2.90
C THR A 346 -25.99 3.57 -3.84
N ALA A 347 -26.84 4.47 -3.36
CA ALA A 347 -27.37 5.57 -4.17
C ALA A 347 -26.27 6.52 -4.65
N ALA A 348 -25.27 6.82 -3.77
CA ALA A 348 -24.13 7.65 -4.14
C ALA A 348 -23.23 6.94 -5.19
N ILE A 349 -23.02 5.62 -5.06
CA ILE A 349 -22.30 4.80 -6.03
C ILE A 349 -23.03 4.81 -7.38
N VAL A 350 -24.35 4.62 -7.39
CA VAL A 350 -25.17 4.65 -8.62
C VAL A 350 -25.05 6.01 -9.32
N SER A 351 -25.24 7.10 -8.59
CA SER A 351 -25.13 8.46 -9.15
C SER A 351 -23.73 8.74 -9.70
N GLY A 352 -22.68 8.36 -8.95
CA GLY A 352 -21.30 8.52 -9.39
C GLY A 352 -20.95 7.69 -10.63
N LEU A 353 -21.44 6.44 -10.70
CA LEU A 353 -21.25 5.56 -11.85
C LEU A 353 -21.96 6.10 -13.09
N GLN A 354 -23.22 6.52 -12.95
CA GLN A 354 -23.97 7.15 -14.06
C GLN A 354 -23.28 8.43 -14.55
N SER A 355 -22.72 9.22 -13.65
CA SER A 355 -21.94 10.41 -14.00
C SER A 355 -20.67 10.06 -14.77
N LEU A 356 -19.93 9.01 -14.38
CA LEU A 356 -18.77 8.52 -15.12
C LEU A 356 -19.13 8.02 -16.53
N MET A 357 -20.25 7.30 -16.66
CA MET A 357 -20.72 6.77 -17.94
C MET A 357 -21.20 7.87 -18.89
N ALA A 358 -21.78 8.94 -18.35
CA ALA A 358 -22.31 10.06 -19.14
C ALA A 358 -21.26 11.10 -19.54
N SER A 359 -20.12 11.12 -18.84
CA SER A 359 -19.06 12.11 -19.04
C SER A 359 -17.96 11.57 -19.96
N PRO A 360 -17.31 12.41 -20.76
CA PRO A 360 -16.08 11.99 -21.44
C PRO A 360 -15.01 11.64 -20.37
N PRO A 361 -14.09 10.71 -20.68
CA PRO A 361 -12.99 10.42 -19.77
C PRO A 361 -12.19 11.69 -19.46
N PRO A 362 -11.61 11.80 -18.25
CA PRO A 362 -10.77 12.93 -17.88
C PRO A 362 -9.62 13.12 -18.87
N ASP A 363 -9.25 14.40 -19.12
CA ASP A 363 -8.12 14.73 -19.97
C ASP A 363 -6.86 13.93 -19.59
N PRO A 364 -6.19 13.26 -20.54
CA PRO A 364 -4.93 12.56 -20.30
C PRO A 364 -3.86 13.41 -19.59
N ALA A 365 -3.87 14.72 -19.79
CA ALA A 365 -2.97 15.66 -19.10
C ALA A 365 -3.15 15.63 -17.58
N ARG A 366 -4.37 15.41 -17.07
CA ARG A 366 -4.63 15.28 -15.61
C ARG A 366 -3.96 14.03 -15.04
N PHE A 367 -4.02 12.92 -15.76
CA PHE A 367 -3.32 11.70 -15.34
C PHE A 367 -1.81 11.86 -15.42
N ALA A 368 -1.28 12.57 -16.42
CA ALA A 368 0.14 12.87 -16.51
C ALA A 368 0.60 13.73 -15.34
N ALA A 369 -0.11 14.82 -15.01
CA ALA A 369 0.18 15.67 -13.85
C ALA A 369 0.10 14.89 -12.53
N PHE A 370 -0.90 14.01 -12.38
CA PHE A 370 -1.01 13.15 -11.20
C PHE A 370 0.22 12.22 -11.07
N ARG A 371 0.61 11.55 -12.17
CA ARG A 371 1.79 10.66 -12.18
C ARG A 371 3.08 11.41 -11.85
N GLU A 372 3.26 12.63 -12.36
CA GLU A 372 4.42 13.47 -12.03
C GLU A 372 4.45 13.80 -10.54
N SER A 373 3.31 14.24 -9.98
CA SER A 373 3.20 14.54 -8.54
C SER A 373 3.40 13.31 -7.64
N ALA A 374 3.07 12.12 -8.13
CA ALA A 374 3.20 10.83 -7.43
C ALA A 374 4.51 10.10 -7.77
N SER A 375 5.55 10.82 -8.21
CA SER A 375 6.83 10.22 -8.61
C SER A 375 7.65 9.70 -7.42
N TRP A 376 8.51 8.71 -7.69
CA TRP A 376 9.47 8.20 -6.69
C TRP A 376 10.56 9.22 -6.38
N GLU A 377 10.87 10.10 -7.33
CA GLU A 377 11.75 11.24 -7.13
C GLU A 377 11.23 12.15 -6.02
N ALA A 378 9.96 12.54 -6.09
CA ALA A 378 9.33 13.38 -5.07
C ALA A 378 9.21 12.67 -3.71
N ASN A 379 8.92 11.35 -3.72
CA ASN A 379 8.88 10.52 -2.50
C ASN A 379 10.24 10.51 -1.80
N VAL A 380 11.30 10.21 -2.52
CA VAL A 380 12.66 10.13 -1.96
C VAL A 380 13.20 11.51 -1.57
N ASP A 381 12.83 12.58 -2.28
CA ASP A 381 13.16 13.95 -1.87
C ASP A 381 12.60 14.26 -0.49
N GLY A 382 11.34 13.92 -0.24
CA GLY A 382 10.73 14.05 1.07
C GLY A 382 11.43 13.19 2.13
N MET A 383 11.77 11.94 1.80
CA MET A 383 12.53 11.08 2.72
C MET A 383 13.88 11.70 3.10
N LEU A 384 14.61 12.24 2.14
CA LEU A 384 15.90 12.86 2.40
C LEU A 384 15.77 14.14 3.23
N ARG A 385 14.71 14.96 3.01
CA ARG A 385 14.39 16.08 3.89
C ARG A 385 14.10 15.61 5.32
N LEU A 386 13.26 14.59 5.48
CA LEU A 386 12.97 14.01 6.80
C LEU A 386 14.26 13.54 7.50
N LEU A 387 15.09 12.78 6.80
CA LEU A 387 16.35 12.26 7.35
C LEU A 387 17.28 13.39 7.83
N ARG A 388 17.43 14.46 7.06
CA ARG A 388 18.22 15.64 7.47
C ARG A 388 17.65 16.28 8.74
N ARG A 389 16.34 16.51 8.78
CA ARG A 389 15.65 17.09 9.96
C ARG A 389 15.84 16.22 11.23
N VAL A 390 15.69 14.90 11.15
CA VAL A 390 15.85 14.01 12.31
C VAL A 390 17.31 13.84 12.73
N LYS A 391 18.26 14.17 11.86
CA LYS A 391 19.71 14.19 12.19
C LYS A 391 20.15 15.55 12.72
N GLY A 392 19.36 16.60 12.59
CA GLY A 392 19.70 17.98 12.96
C GLY A 392 20.59 18.68 11.92
N LEU A 393 20.42 18.35 10.63
CA LEU A 393 21.15 18.90 9.48
C LEU A 393 20.25 19.83 8.63
N GLY A 394 19.08 20.21 9.14
CA GLY A 394 18.11 21.07 8.46
C GLY A 394 17.99 22.44 9.06
#